data_35f8c1b24a76735a9fefde0890f8775c
#
_entry.id   35f8c1b24a76735a9fefde0890f8775c
#
_cell.length_a   1.000
_cell.length_b   1.000
_cell.length_c   1.000
_cell.angle_alpha   90.00
_cell.angle_beta   90.00
_cell.angle_gamma   90.00
#
_symmetry.space_group_name_H-M   'P 1'
#
loop_
_entity.id
_entity.type
_entity.pdbx_description
1 polymer ?
#
loop_
_entity_poly.entity_id
_entity_poly.type
_entity_poly.pdbx_seq_one_letter_code
_entity_poly.pdbx_strand_id
1 'polypeptide(L)'
;MKLFYDTCSLLDAQKEAFESGDKFYISSITINELENIKTSGTKDEETKYNARTLLHLLETHEYKYEIVLYKTEYMNRVAEFDLPNTPDSKIIASAYCYFMDNDIKDGIFYTKDLACRAIAKSIGLNTSYNVTKEVEYTGFIERTSGDTELNEIYSNYIPNNINEFGLLNNQYLLIKDTTGKIIDKYRWHDNSYHQVQFQKAESRMFGKVVPKNGDHYQQIALDSLANNQITM
;
A
#
# COMPACT_ATOMS: atom_id res chain seq x y z
N MET A 1 -21.59 -2.97 -10.90
CA MET A 1 -20.72 -4.10 -10.53
C MET A 1 -20.92 -4.41 -9.05
N LYS A 2 -21.14 -5.67 -8.66
CA LYS A 2 -21.41 -6.04 -7.27
C LYS A 2 -20.13 -6.52 -6.60
N LEU A 3 -19.60 -5.75 -5.64
CA LEU A 3 -18.37 -6.08 -4.93
C LEU A 3 -18.67 -6.68 -3.57
N PHE A 4 -18.05 -7.81 -3.26
CA PHE A 4 -18.08 -8.43 -1.94
C PHE A 4 -16.66 -8.39 -1.35
N TYR A 5 -16.46 -7.61 -0.31
CA TYR A 5 -15.13 -7.42 0.29
C TYR A 5 -14.82 -8.47 1.34
N ASP A 6 -13.57 -8.93 1.34
CA ASP A 6 -12.98 -9.58 2.51
C ASP A 6 -12.56 -8.55 3.57
N THR A 7 -12.19 -9.01 4.75
CA THR A 7 -11.83 -8.12 5.86
C THR A 7 -10.56 -7.32 5.59
N CYS A 8 -9.52 -7.97 5.08
CA CYS A 8 -8.23 -7.33 4.84
C CYS A 8 -8.34 -6.25 3.75
N SER A 9 -9.06 -6.56 2.68
CA SER A 9 -9.22 -5.62 1.56
C SER A 9 -10.13 -4.45 1.91
N LEU A 10 -11.14 -4.65 2.73
CA LEU A 10 -11.99 -3.56 3.21
C LEU A 10 -11.21 -2.66 4.19
N LEU A 11 -10.39 -3.27 5.07
CA LEU A 11 -9.54 -2.55 6.02
C LEU A 11 -8.51 -1.67 5.30
N ASP A 12 -8.03 -2.11 4.15
CA ASP A 12 -7.09 -1.37 3.32
C ASP A 12 -7.77 -0.29 2.48
N ALA A 13 -8.93 -0.59 1.87
CA ALA A 13 -9.66 0.36 1.05
C ALA A 13 -10.21 1.57 1.83
N GLN A 14 -10.53 1.39 3.13
CA GLN A 14 -11.02 2.47 3.99
C GLN A 14 -12.12 3.31 3.29
N LYS A 15 -11.92 4.62 3.18
CA LYS A 15 -12.85 5.57 2.58
C LYS A 15 -13.15 5.28 1.10
N GLU A 16 -12.18 4.75 0.36
CA GLU A 16 -12.32 4.47 -1.08
C GLU A 16 -13.46 3.49 -1.37
N ALA A 17 -13.68 2.51 -0.49
CA ALA A 17 -14.81 1.57 -0.63
C ALA A 17 -16.18 2.29 -0.61
N PHE A 18 -16.29 3.40 0.13
CA PHE A 18 -17.53 4.18 0.27
C PHE A 18 -17.70 5.28 -0.80
N GLU A 19 -16.64 5.63 -1.51
CA GLU A 19 -16.65 6.65 -2.57
C GLU A 19 -17.22 6.10 -3.88
N SER A 20 -17.24 4.77 -4.06
CA SER A 20 -17.85 4.14 -5.23
C SER A 20 -19.35 4.45 -5.31
N GLY A 21 -19.89 4.61 -6.54
CA GLY A 21 -21.31 4.90 -6.76
C GLY A 21 -22.23 3.74 -6.37
N ASP A 22 -21.74 2.49 -6.39
CA ASP A 22 -22.50 1.28 -6.13
C ASP A 22 -22.41 0.85 -4.66
N LYS A 23 -23.42 0.11 -4.19
CA LYS A 23 -23.36 -0.59 -2.90
C LYS A 23 -22.40 -1.78 -2.98
N PHE A 24 -21.65 -2.01 -1.91
CA PHE A 24 -20.84 -3.20 -1.74
C PHE A 24 -21.42 -4.15 -0.68
N TYR A 25 -20.89 -5.36 -0.58
CA TYR A 25 -21.33 -6.40 0.34
C TYR A 25 -20.18 -6.83 1.25
N ILE A 26 -20.52 -7.14 2.48
CA ILE A 26 -19.60 -7.70 3.48
C ILE A 26 -20.29 -8.83 4.27
N SER A 27 -19.50 -9.78 4.76
CA SER A 27 -20.03 -10.81 5.67
C SER A 27 -20.17 -10.27 7.08
N SER A 28 -21.12 -10.80 7.86
CA SER A 28 -21.15 -10.56 9.31
C SER A 28 -19.88 -11.06 10.01
N ILE A 29 -19.15 -11.99 9.41
CA ILE A 29 -17.85 -12.45 9.91
C ILE A 29 -16.82 -11.30 9.82
N THR A 30 -16.83 -10.51 8.74
CA THR A 30 -15.97 -9.31 8.58
C THR A 30 -16.15 -8.33 9.73
N ILE A 31 -17.39 -8.07 10.16
CA ILE A 31 -17.65 -7.19 11.32
C ILE A 31 -17.01 -7.75 12.59
N ASN A 32 -17.18 -9.06 12.84
CA ASN A 32 -16.58 -9.70 14.01
C ASN A 32 -15.06 -9.65 13.99
N GLU A 33 -14.45 -9.82 12.82
CA GLU A 33 -12.99 -9.70 12.68
C GLU A 33 -12.50 -8.28 12.94
N LEU A 34 -13.18 -7.26 12.43
CA LEU A 34 -12.85 -5.85 12.69
C LEU A 34 -12.94 -5.53 14.20
N GLU A 35 -13.97 -6.01 14.90
CA GLU A 35 -14.08 -5.86 16.35
C GLU A 35 -12.93 -6.57 17.09
N ASN A 36 -12.56 -7.78 16.64
CA ASN A 36 -11.43 -8.51 17.19
C ASN A 36 -10.10 -7.79 16.96
N ILE A 37 -9.88 -7.22 15.77
CA ILE A 37 -8.69 -6.42 15.46
C ILE A 37 -8.63 -5.19 16.36
N LYS A 38 -9.72 -4.45 16.49
CA LYS A 38 -9.83 -3.24 17.32
C LYS A 38 -9.43 -3.50 18.78
N THR A 39 -9.78 -4.66 19.32
CA THR A 39 -9.54 -5.03 20.72
C THR A 39 -8.32 -5.92 20.95
N SER A 40 -7.60 -6.28 19.88
CA SER A 40 -6.46 -7.21 19.93
C SER A 40 -5.32 -6.68 20.81
N GLY A 41 -4.77 -7.55 21.67
CA GLY A 41 -3.53 -7.28 22.42
C GLY A 41 -2.26 -7.48 21.60
N THR A 42 -2.33 -8.11 20.40
CA THR A 42 -1.17 -8.53 19.60
C THR A 42 -0.99 -7.73 18.31
N LYS A 43 -2.02 -7.04 17.84
CA LYS A 43 -1.94 -6.18 16.65
C LYS A 43 -1.32 -4.83 17.01
N ASP A 44 -0.61 -4.23 16.04
CA ASP A 44 -0.05 -2.88 16.16
C ASP A 44 -1.15 -1.81 16.28
N GLU A 45 -0.79 -0.63 16.77
CA GLU A 45 -1.76 0.44 17.01
C GLU A 45 -2.34 1.05 15.72
N GLU A 46 -1.58 1.02 14.62
CA GLU A 46 -2.05 1.50 13.32
C GLU A 46 -3.17 0.61 12.79
N THR A 47 -2.96 -0.71 12.80
CA THR A 47 -3.99 -1.69 12.39
C THR A 47 -5.26 -1.57 13.25
N LYS A 48 -5.12 -1.37 14.56
CA LYS A 48 -6.27 -1.13 15.47
C LYS A 48 -6.99 0.18 15.17
N TYR A 49 -6.22 1.24 14.90
CA TYR A 49 -6.78 2.53 14.52
C TYR A 49 -7.58 2.43 13.22
N ASN A 50 -7.03 1.76 12.22
CA ASN A 50 -7.68 1.54 10.93
C ASN A 50 -8.99 0.74 11.09
N ALA A 51 -9.01 -0.27 11.96
CA ALA A 51 -10.23 -1.03 12.25
C ALA A 51 -11.30 -0.16 12.94
N ARG A 52 -10.91 0.71 13.91
CA ARG A 52 -11.84 1.65 14.56
C ARG A 52 -12.42 2.65 13.54
N THR A 53 -11.57 3.21 12.69
CA THR A 53 -11.97 4.15 11.64
C THR A 53 -12.94 3.51 10.67
N LEU A 54 -12.65 2.29 10.23
CA LEU A 54 -13.51 1.56 9.31
C LEU A 54 -14.88 1.24 9.95
N LEU A 55 -14.92 0.79 11.21
CA LEU A 55 -16.19 0.55 11.92
C LEU A 55 -17.03 1.83 12.03
N HIS A 56 -16.39 2.98 12.27
CA HIS A 56 -17.07 4.27 12.28
C HIS A 56 -17.58 4.68 10.88
N LEU A 57 -16.81 4.39 9.82
CA LEU A 57 -17.27 4.61 8.44
C LEU A 57 -18.47 3.72 8.09
N LEU A 58 -18.49 2.47 8.53
CA LEU A 58 -19.63 1.57 8.35
C LEU A 58 -20.87 2.12 9.07
N GLU A 59 -20.74 2.60 10.31
CA GLU A 59 -21.85 3.20 11.07
C GLU A 59 -22.41 4.45 10.38
N THR A 60 -21.53 5.31 9.87
CA THR A 60 -21.95 6.61 9.28
C THR A 60 -22.44 6.49 7.84
N HIS A 61 -22.15 5.38 7.14
CA HIS A 61 -22.49 5.18 5.72
C HIS A 61 -23.29 3.89 5.48
N GLU A 62 -24.23 3.55 6.36
CA GLU A 62 -25.06 2.33 6.26
C GLU A 62 -25.75 2.15 4.90
N TYR A 63 -26.01 3.24 4.19
CA TYR A 63 -26.64 3.20 2.86
C TYR A 63 -25.71 2.73 1.74
N LYS A 64 -24.40 2.63 1.99
CA LYS A 64 -23.37 2.27 0.99
C LYS A 64 -23.06 0.78 0.94
N TYR A 65 -23.49 0.00 1.91
CA TYR A 65 -23.18 -1.42 1.95
C TYR A 65 -24.36 -2.26 2.44
N GLU A 66 -24.23 -3.57 2.34
CA GLU A 66 -25.17 -4.55 2.87
C GLU A 66 -24.39 -5.66 3.61
N ILE A 67 -24.84 -5.99 4.82
CA ILE A 67 -24.28 -7.08 5.61
C ILE A 67 -24.99 -8.38 5.23
N VAL A 68 -24.23 -9.31 4.68
CA VAL A 68 -24.67 -10.67 4.44
C VAL A 68 -24.45 -11.48 5.71
N LEU A 69 -25.54 -11.84 6.37
CA LEU A 69 -25.47 -12.65 7.59
C LEU A 69 -24.92 -14.04 7.25
N TYR A 70 -23.81 -14.39 7.89
CA TYR A 70 -23.27 -15.75 7.79
C TYR A 70 -24.25 -16.76 8.40
N LYS A 71 -24.49 -17.85 7.67
CA LYS A 71 -25.28 -18.98 8.12
C LYS A 71 -24.43 -20.25 8.08
N THR A 72 -24.55 -21.09 9.09
CA THR A 72 -23.81 -22.37 9.15
C THR A 72 -24.06 -23.23 7.90
N GLU A 73 -25.26 -23.16 7.34
CA GLU A 73 -25.62 -23.86 6.11
C GLU A 73 -24.77 -23.47 4.89
N TYR A 74 -24.16 -22.28 4.89
CA TYR A 74 -23.28 -21.84 3.80
C TYR A 74 -22.05 -22.74 3.69
N MET A 75 -21.45 -23.12 4.83
CA MET A 75 -20.35 -24.10 4.81
C MET A 75 -20.81 -25.48 4.33
N ASN A 76 -22.02 -25.90 4.65
CA ASN A 76 -22.56 -27.16 4.13
C ASN A 76 -22.76 -27.11 2.61
N ARG A 77 -23.20 -25.97 2.06
CA ARG A 77 -23.39 -25.79 0.61
C ARG A 77 -22.08 -25.78 -0.17
N VAL A 78 -20.97 -25.39 0.45
CA VAL A 78 -19.64 -25.43 -0.14
C VAL A 78 -18.79 -26.62 0.34
N ALA A 79 -19.42 -27.61 0.99
CA ALA A 79 -18.72 -28.77 1.56
C ALA A 79 -17.99 -29.61 0.48
N GLU A 80 -18.50 -29.63 -0.75
CA GLU A 80 -17.84 -30.32 -1.88
C GLU A 80 -16.46 -29.76 -2.23
N PHE A 81 -16.17 -28.52 -1.84
CA PHE A 81 -14.87 -27.88 -2.07
C PHE A 81 -13.88 -28.09 -0.91
N ASP A 82 -14.28 -28.80 0.15
CA ASP A 82 -13.45 -29.12 1.33
C ASP A 82 -12.73 -27.90 1.94
N LEU A 83 -13.46 -26.78 2.05
CA LEU A 83 -12.89 -25.56 2.62
C LEU A 83 -12.62 -25.72 4.13
N PRO A 84 -11.47 -25.26 4.63
CA PRO A 84 -11.17 -25.28 6.06
C PRO A 84 -12.18 -24.40 6.83
N ASN A 85 -12.50 -24.75 8.08
CA ASN A 85 -13.42 -23.96 8.91
C ASN A 85 -12.73 -22.74 9.53
N THR A 86 -12.31 -21.81 8.67
CA THR A 86 -11.66 -20.54 9.04
C THR A 86 -12.59 -19.35 8.80
N PRO A 87 -12.34 -18.18 9.38
CA PRO A 87 -13.07 -16.96 9.06
C PRO A 87 -13.07 -16.64 7.57
N ASP A 88 -11.92 -16.72 6.90
CA ASP A 88 -11.81 -16.46 5.45
C ASP A 88 -12.72 -17.39 4.64
N SER A 89 -12.72 -18.69 4.95
CA SER A 89 -13.60 -19.66 4.28
C SER A 89 -15.07 -19.37 4.51
N LYS A 90 -15.45 -18.86 5.70
CA LYS A 90 -16.83 -18.43 5.99
C LYS A 90 -17.21 -17.18 5.21
N ILE A 91 -16.28 -16.24 5.02
CA ILE A 91 -16.49 -15.04 4.19
C ILE A 91 -16.64 -15.45 2.71
N ILE A 92 -15.77 -16.33 2.21
CA ILE A 92 -15.87 -16.89 0.85
C ILE A 92 -17.21 -17.61 0.65
N ALA A 93 -17.62 -18.47 1.59
CA ALA A 93 -18.90 -19.17 1.53
C ALA A 93 -20.09 -18.20 1.58
N SER A 94 -20.00 -17.11 2.35
CA SER A 94 -21.02 -16.06 2.38
C SER A 94 -21.18 -15.38 1.02
N ALA A 95 -20.05 -15.02 0.38
CA ALA A 95 -20.05 -14.40 -0.94
C ALA A 95 -20.62 -15.34 -2.01
N TYR A 96 -20.13 -16.59 -2.02
CA TYR A 96 -20.58 -17.61 -2.96
C TYR A 96 -22.09 -17.85 -2.87
N CYS A 97 -22.59 -18.17 -1.68
CA CYS A 97 -24.00 -18.45 -1.47
C CYS A 97 -24.86 -17.21 -1.75
N TYR A 98 -24.42 -16.02 -1.33
CA TYR A 98 -25.16 -14.78 -1.58
C TYR A 98 -25.30 -14.49 -3.08
N PHE A 99 -24.23 -14.64 -3.86
CA PHE A 99 -24.27 -14.43 -5.30
C PHE A 99 -25.16 -15.47 -6.00
N MET A 100 -25.09 -16.73 -5.59
CA MET A 100 -25.94 -17.79 -6.13
C MET A 100 -27.42 -17.58 -5.81
N ASP A 101 -27.75 -17.24 -4.56
CA ASP A 101 -29.12 -17.06 -4.10
C ASP A 101 -29.83 -15.85 -4.74
N ASN A 102 -29.05 -14.86 -5.16
CA ASN A 102 -29.57 -13.63 -5.78
C ASN A 102 -29.32 -13.57 -7.30
N ASP A 103 -28.89 -14.66 -7.95
CA ASP A 103 -28.55 -14.74 -9.39
C ASP A 103 -27.59 -13.62 -9.85
N ILE A 104 -26.60 -13.28 -9.01
CA ILE A 104 -25.61 -12.25 -9.28
C ILE A 104 -24.44 -12.86 -10.07
N LYS A 105 -24.48 -12.74 -11.39
CA LYS A 105 -23.47 -13.33 -12.29
C LYS A 105 -22.22 -12.46 -12.45
N ASP A 106 -22.33 -11.15 -12.26
CA ASP A 106 -21.26 -10.16 -12.34
C ASP A 106 -20.68 -9.79 -10.96
N GLY A 107 -20.98 -10.61 -9.94
CA GLY A 107 -20.45 -10.47 -8.60
C GLY A 107 -18.94 -10.70 -8.56
N ILE A 108 -18.22 -9.86 -7.84
CA ILE A 108 -16.78 -9.94 -7.67
C ILE A 108 -16.46 -10.06 -6.19
N PHE A 109 -15.75 -11.11 -5.81
CA PHE A 109 -15.13 -11.23 -4.50
C PHE A 109 -13.80 -10.47 -4.50
N TYR A 110 -13.73 -9.41 -3.72
CA TYR A 110 -12.62 -8.49 -3.71
C TYR A 110 -11.68 -8.80 -2.55
N THR A 111 -10.50 -9.34 -2.86
CA THR A 111 -9.50 -9.73 -1.86
C THR A 111 -8.07 -9.49 -2.33
N LYS A 112 -7.25 -8.91 -1.45
CA LYS A 112 -5.79 -8.76 -1.62
C LYS A 112 -5.03 -10.00 -1.21
N ASP A 113 -5.59 -10.80 -0.30
CA ASP A 113 -4.97 -12.05 0.13
C ASP A 113 -4.89 -13.05 -1.03
N LEU A 114 -3.67 -13.46 -1.35
CA LEU A 114 -3.41 -14.36 -2.48
C LEU A 114 -4.03 -15.74 -2.26
N ALA A 115 -3.96 -16.28 -1.04
CA ALA A 115 -4.48 -17.59 -0.72
C ALA A 115 -6.02 -17.57 -0.73
N CYS A 116 -6.61 -16.57 -0.08
CA CYS A 116 -8.05 -16.34 -0.07
C CYS A 116 -8.59 -16.18 -1.50
N ARG A 117 -7.91 -15.41 -2.36
CA ARG A 117 -8.25 -15.21 -3.76
C ARG A 117 -8.15 -16.49 -4.58
N ALA A 118 -7.09 -17.28 -4.39
CA ALA A 118 -6.92 -18.54 -5.10
C ALA A 118 -8.05 -19.53 -4.75
N ILE A 119 -8.41 -19.63 -3.47
CA ILE A 119 -9.51 -20.46 -3.00
C ILE A 119 -10.85 -19.97 -3.58
N ALA A 120 -11.15 -18.69 -3.46
CA ALA A 120 -12.40 -18.12 -3.99
C ALA A 120 -12.54 -18.36 -5.50
N LYS A 121 -11.46 -18.21 -6.25
CA LYS A 121 -11.42 -18.47 -7.69
C LYS A 121 -11.62 -19.97 -8.02
N SER A 122 -11.05 -20.87 -7.22
CA SER A 122 -11.17 -22.32 -7.44
C SER A 122 -12.61 -22.84 -7.28
N ILE A 123 -13.43 -22.19 -6.48
CA ILE A 123 -14.87 -22.53 -6.31
C ILE A 123 -15.78 -21.77 -7.29
N GLY A 124 -15.22 -21.03 -8.25
CA GLY A 124 -15.98 -20.37 -9.31
C GLY A 124 -16.37 -18.92 -9.04
N LEU A 125 -15.89 -18.27 -7.98
CA LEU A 125 -16.11 -16.84 -7.78
C LEU A 125 -15.23 -16.01 -8.74
N ASN A 126 -15.79 -14.96 -9.33
CA ASN A 126 -14.98 -13.94 -9.96
C ASN A 126 -14.25 -13.18 -8.87
N THR A 127 -12.95 -13.00 -9.03
CA THR A 127 -12.11 -12.31 -8.04
C THR A 127 -11.42 -11.11 -8.66
N SER A 128 -11.29 -10.03 -7.89
CA SER A 128 -10.49 -8.87 -8.26
C SER A 128 -9.73 -8.36 -7.04
N TYR A 129 -8.72 -7.56 -7.31
CA TYR A 129 -8.01 -6.77 -6.32
C TYR A 129 -7.40 -5.57 -7.06
N ASN A 130 -7.45 -4.40 -6.45
CA ASN A 130 -6.57 -3.35 -6.92
C ASN A 130 -5.17 -3.67 -6.40
N VAL A 131 -4.27 -3.95 -7.31
CA VAL A 131 -2.88 -3.58 -7.07
C VAL A 131 -2.88 -2.06 -7.14
N THR A 132 -3.24 -1.36 -6.05
CA THR A 132 -2.57 -0.11 -5.82
C THR A 132 -1.11 -0.53 -5.83
N LYS A 133 -0.38 -0.17 -6.89
CA LYS A 133 1.06 -0.06 -6.75
C LYS A 133 1.19 0.92 -5.60
N GLU A 134 1.43 0.40 -4.39
CA GLU A 134 2.08 1.19 -3.39
C GLU A 134 3.30 1.71 -4.13
N VAL A 135 3.27 2.98 -4.46
CA VAL A 135 4.48 3.65 -4.88
C VAL A 135 5.27 3.69 -3.59
N GLU A 136 6.05 2.62 -3.41
CA GLU A 136 6.91 2.49 -2.26
C GLU A 136 7.79 3.73 -2.28
N TYR A 137 7.53 4.66 -1.37
CA TYR A 137 8.32 5.86 -1.25
C TYR A 137 9.72 5.46 -0.80
N THR A 138 10.61 5.31 -1.76
CA THR A 138 11.99 4.88 -1.50
C THR A 138 12.88 6.01 -0.95
N GLY A 139 12.35 7.23 -0.84
CA GLY A 139 13.13 8.41 -0.47
C GLY A 139 14.08 8.91 -1.57
N PHE A 140 14.25 8.18 -2.65
CA PHE A 140 15.08 8.58 -3.78
C PHE A 140 14.52 8.05 -5.11
N ILE A 141 14.92 8.71 -6.19
CA ILE A 141 14.69 8.27 -7.57
C ILE A 141 16.05 8.07 -8.22
N GLU A 142 16.19 6.98 -8.97
CA GLU A 142 17.38 6.72 -9.79
C GLU A 142 17.08 7.03 -11.26
N ARG A 143 18.00 7.75 -11.90
CA ARG A 143 17.89 8.04 -13.33
C ARG A 143 19.16 7.63 -14.05
N THR A 144 19.03 6.65 -14.95
CA THR A 144 20.12 6.28 -15.86
C THR A 144 19.97 7.08 -17.14
N SER A 145 20.95 7.90 -17.47
CA SER A 145 20.86 8.86 -18.55
C SER A 145 22.05 8.73 -19.50
N GLY A 146 21.77 8.84 -20.80
CA GLY A 146 22.81 8.99 -21.83
C GLY A 146 23.29 10.44 -21.93
N ASP A 147 24.35 10.68 -22.71
CA ASP A 147 25.03 11.98 -22.82
C ASP A 147 24.08 13.15 -23.15
N THR A 148 23.11 12.93 -24.01
CA THR A 148 22.13 13.97 -24.40
C THR A 148 21.24 14.36 -23.22
N GLU A 149 20.70 13.40 -22.47
CA GLU A 149 19.87 13.63 -21.30
C GLU A 149 20.67 14.21 -20.15
N LEU A 150 21.91 13.78 -19.95
CA LEU A 150 22.82 14.37 -18.96
C LEU A 150 23.07 15.85 -19.26
N ASN A 151 23.29 16.19 -20.53
CA ASN A 151 23.43 17.60 -20.93
C ASN A 151 22.20 18.42 -20.58
N GLU A 152 20.99 17.92 -20.82
CA GLU A 152 19.73 18.57 -20.46
C GLU A 152 19.61 18.76 -18.94
N ILE A 153 19.92 17.72 -18.17
CA ILE A 153 19.88 17.75 -16.70
C ILE A 153 20.81 18.85 -16.16
N TYR A 154 22.05 18.89 -16.61
CA TYR A 154 23.04 19.80 -16.06
C TYR A 154 23.00 21.22 -16.65
N SER A 155 22.50 21.40 -17.87
CA SER A 155 22.41 22.73 -18.50
C SER A 155 21.06 23.42 -18.28
N ASN A 156 19.99 22.63 -18.02
CA ASN A 156 18.65 23.19 -17.95
C ASN A 156 17.95 22.86 -16.61
N TYR A 157 17.78 21.57 -16.26
CA TYR A 157 16.92 21.23 -15.12
C TYR A 157 17.50 21.66 -13.78
N ILE A 158 18.75 21.32 -13.49
CA ILE A 158 19.40 21.66 -12.23
C ILE A 158 19.60 23.17 -12.07
N PRO A 159 20.20 23.90 -13.04
CA PRO A 159 20.46 25.34 -12.88
C PRO A 159 19.17 26.18 -12.76
N ASN A 160 18.10 25.74 -13.41
CA ASN A 160 16.82 26.47 -13.41
C ASN A 160 15.82 25.91 -12.39
N ASN A 161 16.21 24.93 -11.58
CA ASN A 161 15.36 24.26 -10.59
C ASN A 161 14.05 23.72 -11.22
N ILE A 162 14.15 23.10 -12.40
CA ILE A 162 13.01 22.47 -13.07
C ILE A 162 12.86 21.05 -12.54
N ASN A 163 11.77 20.77 -11.83
CA ASN A 163 11.48 19.45 -11.27
C ASN A 163 10.86 18.50 -12.30
N GLU A 164 11.63 18.18 -13.36
CA GLU A 164 11.19 17.30 -14.44
C GLU A 164 10.89 15.87 -13.94
N PHE A 165 11.55 15.45 -12.86
CA PHE A 165 11.42 14.10 -12.32
C PHE A 165 10.29 13.94 -11.31
N GLY A 166 9.52 15.02 -11.02
CA GLY A 166 8.42 14.99 -10.06
C GLY A 166 8.87 14.67 -8.62
N LEU A 167 10.06 15.11 -8.24
CA LEU A 167 10.62 14.87 -6.90
C LEU A 167 9.75 15.53 -5.83
N LEU A 168 9.49 14.77 -4.77
CA LEU A 168 8.85 15.29 -3.57
C LEU A 168 9.87 16.06 -2.70
N ASN A 169 9.37 16.95 -1.83
CA ASN A 169 10.25 17.68 -0.92
C ASN A 169 11.07 16.71 -0.05
N ASN A 170 12.38 16.94 0.02
CA ASN A 170 13.40 16.07 0.65
C ASN A 170 13.65 14.72 -0.06
N GLN A 171 13.11 14.49 -1.23
CA GLN A 171 13.45 13.31 -2.03
C GLN A 171 14.78 13.52 -2.76
N TYR A 172 15.54 12.42 -2.90
CA TYR A 172 16.84 12.43 -3.56
C TYR A 172 16.75 12.00 -5.02
N LEU A 173 17.55 12.63 -5.88
CA LEU A 173 17.80 12.20 -7.26
C LEU A 173 19.23 11.63 -7.34
N LEU A 174 19.34 10.38 -7.74
CA LEU A 174 20.61 9.71 -8.05
C LEU A 174 20.77 9.63 -9.56
N ILE A 175 21.75 10.31 -10.11
CA ILE A 175 22.04 10.31 -11.55
C ILE A 175 23.08 9.24 -11.84
N LYS A 176 22.75 8.32 -12.75
CA LYS A 176 23.62 7.23 -13.19
C LYS A 176 24.02 7.44 -14.64
N ASP A 177 25.25 7.05 -14.97
CA ASP A 177 25.68 6.91 -16.35
C ASP A 177 25.10 5.64 -17.02
N THR A 178 25.36 5.46 -18.29
CA THR A 178 24.92 4.30 -19.08
C THR A 178 25.49 2.96 -18.57
N THR A 179 26.53 2.98 -17.74
CA THR A 179 27.09 1.77 -17.10
C THR A 179 26.39 1.44 -15.79
N GLY A 180 25.45 2.29 -15.32
CA GLY A 180 24.76 2.16 -14.06
C GLY A 180 25.53 2.71 -12.85
N LYS A 181 26.68 3.36 -13.08
CA LYS A 181 27.46 4.00 -12.02
C LYS A 181 26.82 5.33 -11.64
N ILE A 182 26.62 5.57 -10.34
CA ILE A 182 26.14 6.87 -9.83
C ILE A 182 27.23 7.89 -9.99
N ILE A 183 26.93 8.96 -10.73
CA ILE A 183 27.85 10.06 -11.04
C ILE A 183 27.54 11.30 -10.23
N ASP A 184 26.27 11.51 -9.85
CA ASP A 184 25.89 12.66 -9.02
C ASP A 184 24.65 12.39 -8.17
N LYS A 185 24.41 13.26 -7.16
CA LYS A 185 23.32 13.15 -6.20
C LYS A 185 22.79 14.53 -5.84
N TYR A 186 21.48 14.70 -5.88
CA TYR A 186 20.80 15.92 -5.48
C TYR A 186 19.65 15.60 -4.53
N ARG A 187 19.36 16.49 -3.60
CA ARG A 187 18.15 16.51 -2.80
C ARG A 187 17.26 17.64 -3.32
N TRP A 188 15.99 17.34 -3.56
CA TRP A 188 15.00 18.36 -3.87
C TRP A 188 14.43 18.95 -2.58
N HIS A 189 14.61 20.24 -2.34
CA HIS A 189 14.11 20.94 -1.16
C HIS A 189 13.86 22.41 -1.51
N ASP A 190 12.75 22.95 -0.99
CA ASP A 190 12.33 24.35 -1.23
C ASP A 190 12.37 24.75 -2.71
N ASN A 191 11.81 23.88 -3.57
CA ASN A 191 11.77 24.06 -5.02
C ASN A 191 13.15 24.25 -5.67
N SER A 192 14.18 23.64 -5.11
CA SER A 192 15.55 23.71 -5.66
C SER A 192 16.32 22.41 -5.48
N TYR A 193 17.31 22.20 -6.37
CA TYR A 193 18.25 21.10 -6.28
C TYR A 193 19.42 21.46 -5.39
N HIS A 194 19.67 20.65 -4.35
CA HIS A 194 20.83 20.77 -3.47
C HIS A 194 21.75 19.57 -3.68
N GLN A 195 22.96 19.81 -4.18
CA GLN A 195 23.93 18.74 -4.38
C GLN A 195 24.35 18.12 -3.06
N VAL A 196 24.28 16.78 -2.97
CA VAL A 196 24.65 16.04 -1.76
C VAL A 196 26.15 15.73 -1.76
N GLN A 197 26.89 16.38 -0.86
CA GLN A 197 28.34 16.20 -0.66
C GLN A 197 28.64 15.71 0.76
N PHE A 198 27.86 14.73 1.24
CA PHE A 198 28.01 14.26 2.61
C PHE A 198 29.37 13.57 2.82
N GLN A 199 30.12 14.05 3.80
CA GLN A 199 31.44 13.51 4.13
C GLN A 199 31.47 12.80 5.47
N LYS A 200 30.84 13.36 6.51
CA LYS A 200 30.87 12.83 7.88
C LYS A 200 29.74 13.40 8.72
N ALA A 201 29.30 12.64 9.73
CA ALA A 201 28.50 13.12 10.83
C ALA A 201 29.19 12.81 12.16
N GLU A 202 28.82 13.51 13.23
CA GLU A 202 29.26 13.22 14.59
C GLU A 202 28.07 12.75 15.44
N SER A 203 28.22 11.56 16.00
CA SER A 203 27.24 10.97 16.92
C SER A 203 27.79 11.02 18.35
N ARG A 204 26.94 11.37 19.31
CA ARG A 204 27.31 11.33 20.74
C ARG A 204 27.64 9.91 21.21
N MET A 205 27.03 8.87 20.64
CA MET A 205 27.23 7.49 21.06
C MET A 205 28.35 6.78 20.27
N PHE A 206 28.46 7.08 18.99
CA PHE A 206 29.35 6.34 18.06
C PHE A 206 30.52 7.18 17.57
N GLY A 207 30.63 8.43 18.01
CA GLY A 207 31.69 9.32 17.52
C GLY A 207 31.49 9.69 16.04
N LYS A 208 32.60 9.70 15.30
CA LYS A 208 32.61 10.07 13.89
C LYS A 208 32.02 8.96 13.03
N VAL A 209 30.94 9.25 12.32
CA VAL A 209 30.29 8.35 11.37
C VAL A 209 30.59 8.82 9.94
N VAL A 210 31.14 7.94 9.13
CA VAL A 210 31.47 8.20 7.72
C VAL A 210 30.82 7.13 6.84
N PRO A 211 30.31 7.50 5.65
CA PRO A 211 29.83 6.50 4.70
C PRO A 211 31.02 5.67 4.20
N LYS A 212 30.76 4.41 3.86
CA LYS A 212 31.73 3.58 3.19
C LYS A 212 32.14 4.26 1.87
N ASN A 213 33.43 4.25 1.56
CA ASN A 213 33.93 4.89 0.34
C ASN A 213 33.24 4.33 -0.91
N GLY A 214 32.65 5.21 -1.71
CA GLY A 214 31.89 4.86 -2.93
C GLY A 214 30.44 4.39 -2.67
N ASP A 215 29.96 4.32 -1.42
CA ASP A 215 28.56 3.98 -1.13
C ASP A 215 27.69 5.24 -1.12
N HIS A 216 27.07 5.51 -2.25
CA HIS A 216 26.20 6.68 -2.46
C HIS A 216 24.90 6.60 -1.66
N TYR A 217 24.37 5.38 -1.40
CA TYR A 217 23.15 5.19 -0.62
C TYR A 217 23.37 5.49 0.86
N GLN A 218 24.51 5.08 1.40
CA GLN A 218 24.89 5.49 2.76
C GLN A 218 25.08 7.01 2.86
N GLN A 219 25.60 7.65 1.82
CA GLN A 219 25.77 9.11 1.82
C GLN A 219 24.43 9.84 1.90
N ILE A 220 23.43 9.47 1.09
CA ILE A 220 22.10 10.10 1.16
C ILE A 220 21.36 9.75 2.46
N ALA A 221 21.49 8.51 2.98
CA ALA A 221 20.93 8.14 4.27
C ALA A 221 21.51 8.98 5.43
N LEU A 222 22.82 9.16 5.46
CA LEU A 222 23.47 9.99 6.49
C LEU A 222 23.18 11.49 6.29
N ASP A 223 23.01 11.98 5.06
CA ASP A 223 22.55 13.33 4.79
C ASP A 223 21.13 13.55 5.34
N SER A 224 20.22 12.58 5.12
CA SER A 224 18.88 12.62 5.68
C SER A 224 18.88 12.68 7.20
N LEU A 225 19.68 11.83 7.86
CA LEU A 225 19.79 11.78 9.32
C LEU A 225 20.43 13.04 9.93
N ALA A 226 21.34 13.66 9.21
CA ALA A 226 22.01 14.89 9.63
C ALA A 226 21.16 16.16 9.40
N ASN A 227 20.10 16.05 8.61
CA ASN A 227 19.28 17.19 8.24
C ASN A 227 18.07 17.33 9.15
N ASN A 228 18.08 18.35 10.01
CA ASN A 228 16.98 18.63 10.95
C ASN A 228 15.64 19.02 10.28
N GLN A 229 15.62 19.24 8.97
CA GLN A 229 14.42 19.57 8.20
C GLN A 229 13.70 18.33 7.67
N ILE A 230 14.31 17.15 7.78
CA ILE A 230 13.72 15.87 7.41
C ILE A 230 13.12 15.25 8.68
N THR A 231 11.80 15.15 8.71
CA THR A 231 11.07 14.40 9.75
C THR A 231 10.93 12.95 9.27
N MET A 232 11.43 12.02 10.03
CA MET A 232 11.22 10.57 9.81
C MET A 232 9.99 10.11 10.59
#